data_2643bb8e70c9ac884fa09c0e14ea9012
#
_entry.id   2643bb8e70c9ac884fa09c0e14ea9012
#
_cell.length_a   1.000
_cell.length_b   1.000
_cell.length_c   1.000
_cell.angle_alpha   90.00
_cell.angle_beta   90.00
_cell.angle_gamma   90.00
#
_symmetry.space_group_name_H-M   'P 1'
#
loop_
_entity.id
_entity.type
_entity.pdbx_description
1 polymer ?
#
loop_
_entity_poly.entity_id
_entity_poly.type
_entity_poly.pdbx_seq_one_letter_code
_entity_poly.pdbx_strand_id
1 'polypeptide(L)'
;MEDISVAICDDSALMRNLISRVIDETEGLTVAGKAMNGKFLVDKLSLFKPDVIVLDIEMPEMTGVEFLRWRKQNKVDIPVIILSSIAEKGAAVTIECLELGAADFITKPNGSISADISSVSDRLIELIASYGGSYARRQGKQVRGSDFFSNLGSDRLVERKLATAMGKEKAQEFLANKSAAPSAPTPSFLSSTGPKAPAVIEPLRKPGRIEVIAIGISTGGPNALRDVFKMIDPHLKQPVLVVQHMPAGFTKEFANSLNKICALNVKEAEDNEPIESGNIYIAPGNYHIYVEQSNFGKKMLRLSQEPQRNGHRPSADVLFESVAKIYQNHALGVIMTGMGKDGAVELAEMRKQGAWTLGQDEATAIVYGMPKVAYELGGVQKQVPLDKMADEISKLARENA
;
A
#
# COMPACT_ATOMS: atom_id res chain seq x y z
N MET A 1 25.43 -9.11 4.71
CA MET A 1 24.17 -9.07 3.97
C MET A 1 24.47 -8.43 2.64
N GLU A 2 23.85 -8.88 1.57
CA GLU A 2 23.98 -8.30 0.24
C GLU A 2 23.02 -7.10 0.09
N ASP A 3 23.37 -6.17 -0.80
CA ASP A 3 22.51 -5.04 -1.12
C ASP A 3 21.47 -5.46 -2.17
N ILE A 4 20.29 -4.86 -2.10
CA ILE A 4 19.25 -5.00 -3.13
C ILE A 4 19.69 -4.20 -4.34
N SER A 5 19.85 -4.86 -5.48
CA SER A 5 20.35 -4.26 -6.72
C SER A 5 19.20 -3.70 -7.58
N VAL A 6 19.33 -2.44 -7.99
CA VAL A 6 18.28 -1.68 -8.67
C VAL A 6 18.72 -1.26 -10.07
N ALA A 7 17.96 -1.60 -11.10
CA ALA A 7 18.10 -0.99 -12.42
C ALA A 7 17.18 0.22 -12.55
N ILE A 8 17.70 1.33 -13.09
CA ILE A 8 16.96 2.57 -13.31
C ILE A 8 16.80 2.77 -14.82
N CYS A 9 15.56 2.93 -15.28
CA CYS A 9 15.26 3.20 -16.68
C CYS A 9 14.34 4.43 -16.80
N ASP A 10 14.88 5.52 -17.33
CA ASP A 10 14.19 6.81 -17.51
C ASP A 10 14.95 7.58 -18.60
N ASP A 11 14.30 8.30 -19.47
CA ASP A 11 14.96 9.04 -20.56
C ASP A 11 15.67 10.32 -20.06
N SER A 12 15.22 10.88 -18.93
CA SER A 12 15.82 12.05 -18.28
C SER A 12 17.08 11.70 -17.52
N ALA A 13 18.23 12.23 -17.97
CA ALA A 13 19.51 12.08 -17.27
C ALA A 13 19.45 12.66 -15.82
N LEU A 14 18.69 13.73 -15.63
CA LEU A 14 18.49 14.34 -14.32
C LEU A 14 17.75 13.37 -13.39
N MET A 15 16.65 12.78 -13.85
CA MET A 15 15.85 11.83 -13.05
C MET A 15 16.66 10.58 -12.71
N ARG A 16 17.38 10.00 -13.67
CA ARG A 16 18.29 8.88 -13.40
C ARG A 16 19.32 9.19 -12.33
N ASN A 17 19.88 10.40 -12.34
CA ASN A 17 20.87 10.81 -11.32
C ASN A 17 20.24 11.05 -9.95
N LEU A 18 19.05 11.64 -9.89
CA LEU A 18 18.31 11.84 -8.64
C LEU A 18 17.95 10.51 -7.98
N ILE A 19 17.38 9.57 -8.76
CA ILE A 19 17.05 8.23 -8.26
C ILE A 19 18.31 7.48 -7.81
N SER A 20 19.38 7.54 -8.61
CA SER A 20 20.67 6.92 -8.22
C SER A 20 21.17 7.43 -6.89
N ARG A 21 21.13 8.75 -6.70
CA ARG A 21 21.56 9.36 -5.46
C ARG A 21 20.74 8.86 -4.26
N VAL A 22 19.42 8.76 -4.40
CA VAL A 22 18.53 8.21 -3.34
C VAL A 22 18.92 6.78 -3.00
N ILE A 23 19.22 5.96 -4.02
CA ILE A 23 19.60 4.56 -3.84
C ILE A 23 20.98 4.47 -3.20
N ASP A 24 21.99 5.17 -3.75
CA ASP A 24 23.40 5.12 -3.29
C ASP A 24 23.58 5.70 -1.86
N GLU A 25 22.72 6.66 -1.45
CA GLU A 25 22.69 7.20 -0.09
C GLU A 25 21.89 6.32 0.90
N THR A 26 21.31 5.21 0.44
CA THR A 26 20.51 4.32 1.30
C THR A 26 21.25 3.02 1.54
N GLU A 27 21.65 2.80 2.80
CA GLU A 27 22.31 1.56 3.21
C GLU A 27 21.48 0.33 2.86
N GLY A 28 22.08 -0.66 2.22
CA GLY A 28 21.43 -1.91 1.80
C GLY A 28 20.81 -1.85 0.40
N LEU A 29 20.99 -0.74 -0.32
CA LEU A 29 20.59 -0.60 -1.73
C LEU A 29 21.81 -0.29 -2.60
N THR A 30 21.80 -0.71 -3.86
CA THR A 30 22.86 -0.41 -4.83
C THR A 30 22.29 -0.26 -6.24
N VAL A 31 22.89 0.62 -7.05
CA VAL A 31 22.52 0.79 -8.46
C VAL A 31 23.21 -0.27 -9.32
N ALA A 32 22.44 -1.22 -9.86
CA ALA A 32 22.94 -2.26 -10.77
C ALA A 32 23.24 -1.72 -12.18
N GLY A 33 22.50 -0.72 -12.62
CA GLY A 33 22.68 -0.12 -13.92
C GLY A 33 21.65 0.96 -14.24
N LYS A 34 21.98 1.77 -15.27
CA LYS A 34 21.14 2.86 -15.76
C LYS A 34 20.87 2.69 -17.25
N ALA A 35 19.60 2.82 -17.64
CA ALA A 35 19.15 2.74 -19.02
C ALA A 35 18.42 4.03 -19.41
N MET A 36 18.55 4.46 -20.67
CA MET A 36 17.88 5.67 -21.16
C MET A 36 16.58 5.37 -21.89
N ASN A 37 16.28 4.10 -22.17
CA ASN A 37 15.03 3.63 -22.77
C ASN A 37 14.86 2.12 -22.55
N GLY A 38 13.68 1.61 -22.86
CA GLY A 38 13.35 0.20 -22.66
C GLY A 38 14.21 -0.75 -23.48
N LYS A 39 14.61 -0.36 -24.70
CA LYS A 39 15.47 -1.21 -25.56
C LYS A 39 16.86 -1.39 -24.96
N PHE A 40 17.48 -0.31 -24.51
CA PHE A 40 18.79 -0.37 -23.85
C PHE A 40 18.70 -1.21 -22.56
N LEU A 41 17.59 -1.09 -21.79
CA LEU A 41 17.36 -1.92 -20.61
C LEU A 41 17.30 -3.40 -20.97
N VAL A 42 16.57 -3.79 -22.02
CA VAL A 42 16.51 -5.19 -22.53
C VAL A 42 17.90 -5.71 -22.85
N ASP A 43 18.69 -4.96 -23.63
CA ASP A 43 20.03 -5.36 -24.09
C ASP A 43 21.01 -5.55 -22.93
N LYS A 44 20.82 -4.83 -21.82
CA LYS A 44 21.71 -4.83 -20.65
C LYS A 44 21.18 -5.61 -19.44
N LEU A 45 19.96 -6.14 -19.50
CA LEU A 45 19.32 -6.77 -18.38
C LEU A 45 20.12 -7.96 -17.79
N SER A 46 20.71 -8.77 -18.69
CA SER A 46 21.55 -9.92 -18.31
C SER A 46 22.88 -9.49 -17.64
N LEU A 47 23.36 -8.28 -17.94
CA LEU A 47 24.55 -7.69 -17.32
C LEU A 47 24.21 -7.08 -15.97
N PHE A 48 23.13 -6.32 -15.91
CA PHE A 48 22.70 -5.61 -14.68
C PHE A 48 22.24 -6.57 -13.58
N LYS A 49 21.53 -7.64 -13.94
CA LYS A 49 20.96 -8.63 -13.00
C LYS A 49 20.29 -7.98 -11.79
N PRO A 50 19.34 -7.05 -11.98
CA PRO A 50 18.75 -6.32 -10.89
C PRO A 50 17.76 -7.18 -10.12
N ASP A 51 17.56 -6.84 -8.84
CA ASP A 51 16.50 -7.41 -8.00
C ASP A 51 15.17 -6.67 -8.18
N VAL A 52 15.22 -5.43 -8.68
CA VAL A 52 14.04 -4.61 -9.00
C VAL A 52 14.39 -3.59 -10.08
N ILE A 53 13.42 -3.23 -10.89
CA ILE A 53 13.54 -2.22 -11.93
C ILE A 53 12.66 -1.01 -11.56
N VAL A 54 13.23 0.20 -11.60
CA VAL A 54 12.50 1.47 -11.55
C VAL A 54 12.38 1.96 -12.99
N LEU A 55 11.17 2.07 -13.52
CA LEU A 55 10.88 2.24 -14.93
C LEU A 55 10.00 3.46 -15.19
N ASP A 56 10.46 4.36 -16.03
CA ASP A 56 9.60 5.41 -16.62
C ASP A 56 8.68 4.84 -17.69
N ILE A 57 7.54 5.49 -17.88
CA ILE A 57 6.55 5.12 -18.90
C ILE A 57 6.91 5.72 -20.26
N GLU A 58 7.17 7.03 -20.29
CA GLU A 58 7.36 7.80 -21.51
C GLU A 58 8.84 7.87 -21.88
N MET A 59 9.28 7.01 -22.79
CA MET A 59 10.66 6.96 -23.26
C MET A 59 10.71 6.75 -24.76
N PRO A 60 11.77 7.25 -25.45
CA PRO A 60 12.00 7.01 -26.88
C PRO A 60 12.35 5.54 -27.17
N GLU A 61 12.24 5.11 -28.41
CA GLU A 61 12.58 3.78 -28.96
C GLU A 61 11.72 2.63 -28.39
N MET A 62 11.64 2.48 -27.08
CA MET A 62 10.81 1.51 -26.38
C MET A 62 10.30 2.14 -25.09
N THR A 63 9.01 2.33 -25.01
CA THR A 63 8.27 2.85 -23.86
C THR A 63 8.25 1.85 -22.71
N GLY A 64 7.88 2.32 -21.49
CA GLY A 64 7.68 1.45 -20.34
C GLY A 64 6.60 0.40 -20.56
N VAL A 65 5.51 0.74 -21.26
CA VAL A 65 4.43 -0.19 -21.61
C VAL A 65 4.95 -1.30 -22.56
N GLU A 66 5.72 -0.94 -23.57
CA GLU A 66 6.31 -1.91 -24.50
C GLU A 66 7.32 -2.82 -23.80
N PHE A 67 8.13 -2.26 -22.89
CA PHE A 67 9.02 -3.06 -22.05
C PHE A 67 8.26 -4.06 -21.18
N LEU A 68 7.14 -3.67 -20.54
CA LEU A 68 6.33 -4.60 -19.74
C LEU A 68 5.69 -5.70 -20.58
N ARG A 69 5.25 -5.40 -21.81
CA ARG A 69 4.77 -6.42 -22.77
C ARG A 69 5.88 -7.39 -23.15
N TRP A 70 7.08 -6.88 -23.46
CA TRP A 70 8.26 -7.69 -23.74
C TRP A 70 8.63 -8.56 -22.54
N ARG A 71 8.66 -8.00 -21.34
CA ARG A 71 8.92 -8.68 -20.07
C ARG A 71 7.98 -9.89 -19.88
N LYS A 72 6.69 -9.67 -20.10
CA LYS A 72 5.65 -10.71 -19.98
C LYS A 72 5.85 -11.84 -21.01
N GLN A 73 6.14 -11.49 -22.27
CA GLN A 73 6.40 -12.45 -23.35
C GLN A 73 7.65 -13.30 -23.10
N ASN A 74 8.68 -12.68 -22.54
CA ASN A 74 9.96 -13.36 -22.26
C ASN A 74 10.02 -13.97 -20.83
N LYS A 75 8.91 -13.99 -20.11
CA LYS A 75 8.79 -14.58 -18.76
C LYS A 75 9.84 -14.06 -17.78
N VAL A 76 10.19 -12.79 -17.88
CA VAL A 76 11.08 -12.13 -16.93
C VAL A 76 10.23 -11.77 -15.69
N ASP A 77 10.59 -12.28 -14.52
CA ASP A 77 9.82 -12.13 -13.26
C ASP A 77 10.33 -11.03 -12.34
N ILE A 78 11.39 -10.32 -12.73
CA ILE A 78 11.95 -9.19 -11.97
C ILE A 78 10.84 -8.15 -11.73
N PRO A 79 10.57 -7.71 -10.47
CA PRO A 79 9.54 -6.72 -10.18
C PRO A 79 9.88 -5.36 -10.79
N VAL A 80 8.85 -4.66 -11.27
CA VAL A 80 8.97 -3.36 -11.93
C VAL A 80 8.12 -2.35 -11.16
N ILE A 81 8.74 -1.26 -10.69
CA ILE A 81 8.10 -0.11 -10.09
C ILE A 81 8.02 0.99 -11.14
N ILE A 82 6.82 1.47 -11.42
CA ILE A 82 6.58 2.49 -12.44
C ILE A 82 6.78 3.90 -11.86
N LEU A 83 7.45 4.76 -12.60
CA LEU A 83 7.43 6.21 -12.40
C LEU A 83 6.39 6.83 -13.32
N SER A 84 5.35 7.43 -12.77
CA SER A 84 4.21 7.96 -13.52
C SER A 84 4.09 9.48 -13.40
N SER A 85 3.71 10.15 -14.48
CA SER A 85 3.26 11.54 -14.41
C SER A 85 1.86 11.63 -13.77
N ILE A 86 1.57 12.75 -13.06
CA ILE A 86 0.28 12.98 -12.37
C ILE A 86 -0.86 13.34 -13.35
N ALA A 87 -0.58 13.57 -14.64
CA ALA A 87 -1.59 13.91 -15.64
C ALA A 87 -2.65 12.80 -15.80
N GLU A 88 -3.91 13.15 -16.09
CA GLU A 88 -5.00 12.19 -16.29
C GLU A 88 -4.66 11.09 -17.30
N LYS A 89 -3.99 11.44 -18.40
CA LYS A 89 -3.49 10.45 -19.37
C LYS A 89 -2.46 9.51 -18.76
N GLY A 90 -1.65 9.98 -17.81
CA GLY A 90 -0.68 9.17 -17.07
C GLY A 90 -1.35 8.14 -16.17
N ALA A 91 -2.51 8.46 -15.58
CA ALA A 91 -3.24 7.52 -14.71
C ALA A 91 -3.72 6.28 -15.48
N ALA A 92 -4.36 6.47 -16.65
CA ALA A 92 -4.83 5.34 -17.47
C ALA A 92 -3.68 4.44 -17.92
N VAL A 93 -2.57 5.02 -18.38
CA VAL A 93 -1.38 4.25 -18.80
C VAL A 93 -0.72 3.54 -17.60
N THR A 94 -0.71 4.17 -16.43
CA THR A 94 -0.18 3.54 -15.20
C THR A 94 -1.01 2.32 -14.81
N ILE A 95 -2.34 2.41 -14.89
CA ILE A 95 -3.21 1.26 -14.64
C ILE A 95 -2.98 0.16 -15.68
N GLU A 96 -2.77 0.50 -16.96
CA GLU A 96 -2.35 -0.47 -17.98
C GLU A 96 -1.02 -1.14 -17.59
N CYS A 97 -0.04 -0.39 -17.08
CA CYS A 97 1.21 -0.98 -16.60
C CYS A 97 0.99 -1.99 -15.48
N LEU A 98 0.10 -1.72 -14.52
CA LEU A 98 -0.28 -2.67 -13.47
C LEU A 98 -0.96 -3.92 -14.07
N GLU A 99 -1.83 -3.77 -15.08
CA GLU A 99 -2.45 -4.89 -15.82
C GLU A 99 -1.44 -5.76 -16.57
N LEU A 100 -0.35 -5.16 -17.02
CA LEU A 100 0.78 -5.85 -17.66
C LEU A 100 1.74 -6.51 -16.65
N GLY A 101 1.50 -6.32 -15.34
CA GLY A 101 2.24 -6.97 -14.28
C GLY A 101 3.35 -6.09 -13.68
N ALA A 102 3.26 -4.76 -13.79
CA ALA A 102 4.06 -3.89 -12.93
C ALA A 102 3.71 -4.16 -11.46
N ALA A 103 4.70 -4.09 -10.58
CA ALA A 103 4.55 -4.41 -9.17
C ALA A 103 3.79 -3.32 -8.41
N ASP A 104 4.15 -2.06 -8.65
CA ASP A 104 3.53 -0.87 -8.05
C ASP A 104 3.93 0.36 -8.86
N PHE A 105 3.49 1.55 -8.44
CA PHE A 105 3.86 2.81 -9.07
C PHE A 105 4.10 3.94 -8.06
N ILE A 106 4.84 4.95 -8.52
CA ILE A 106 5.07 6.21 -7.82
C ILE A 106 4.79 7.35 -8.79
N THR A 107 4.12 8.39 -8.32
CA THR A 107 3.95 9.61 -9.10
C THR A 107 5.22 10.46 -9.04
N LYS A 108 5.69 10.92 -10.23
CA LYS A 108 6.80 11.86 -10.32
C LYS A 108 6.43 13.18 -9.64
N PRO A 109 7.35 13.83 -8.91
CA PRO A 109 7.06 15.11 -8.27
C PRO A 109 6.77 16.20 -9.31
N ASN A 110 5.72 16.99 -9.07
CA ASN A 110 5.39 18.16 -9.90
C ASN A 110 6.11 19.39 -9.34
N GLY A 111 7.00 20.02 -10.13
CA GLY A 111 7.56 21.34 -9.81
C GLY A 111 8.85 21.36 -8.98
N SER A 112 9.21 22.51 -8.45
CA SER A 112 10.51 22.82 -7.83
C SER A 112 10.98 21.80 -6.77
N ILE A 113 12.05 21.29 -7.06
CA ILE A 113 12.95 20.18 -6.71
C ILE A 113 13.09 19.81 -5.20
N SER A 114 12.63 20.54 -4.19
CA SER A 114 13.16 20.31 -2.84
C SER A 114 12.25 19.67 -1.77
N ALA A 115 10.95 19.89 -1.79
CA ALA A 115 10.05 19.32 -0.76
C ALA A 115 9.37 18.01 -1.22
N ASP A 116 8.99 17.93 -2.50
CA ASP A 116 8.30 16.75 -3.05
C ASP A 116 9.23 15.55 -3.26
N ILE A 117 10.52 15.79 -3.56
CA ILE A 117 11.51 14.71 -3.77
C ILE A 117 11.68 13.86 -2.51
N SER A 118 11.58 14.45 -1.33
CA SER A 118 11.83 13.72 -0.09
C SER A 118 10.72 12.71 0.25
N SER A 119 9.47 13.04 0.01
CA SER A 119 8.34 12.13 0.23
C SER A 119 8.31 11.01 -0.83
N VAL A 120 8.65 11.35 -2.08
CA VAL A 120 8.79 10.39 -3.18
C VAL A 120 9.98 9.45 -2.92
N SER A 121 11.09 9.96 -2.36
CA SER A 121 12.28 9.16 -2.03
C SER A 121 11.98 8.09 -0.98
N ASP A 122 11.28 8.46 0.10
CA ASP A 122 10.95 7.51 1.17
C ASP A 122 10.03 6.41 0.63
N ARG A 123 9.05 6.78 -0.20
CA ARG A 123 8.16 5.81 -0.86
C ARG A 123 8.90 4.93 -1.86
N LEU A 124 9.85 5.48 -2.60
CA LEU A 124 10.67 4.71 -3.55
C LEU A 124 11.52 3.67 -2.83
N ILE A 125 12.21 4.06 -1.74
CA ILE A 125 13.01 3.15 -0.91
C ILE A 125 12.14 2.03 -0.36
N GLU A 126 10.96 2.35 0.15
CA GLU A 126 9.99 1.38 0.65
C GLU A 126 9.62 0.33 -0.41
N LEU A 127 9.26 0.78 -1.62
CA LEU A 127 8.87 -0.12 -2.71
C LEU A 127 10.05 -0.99 -3.19
N ILE A 128 11.24 -0.39 -3.33
CA ILE A 128 12.46 -1.11 -3.69
C ILE A 128 12.77 -2.19 -2.64
N ALA A 129 12.73 -1.84 -1.36
CA ALA A 129 13.00 -2.76 -0.27
C ALA A 129 11.98 -3.91 -0.20
N SER A 130 10.72 -3.60 -0.41
CA SER A 130 9.62 -4.58 -0.34
C SER A 130 9.67 -5.54 -1.52
N TYR A 131 9.64 -5.04 -2.74
CA TYR A 131 9.60 -5.86 -3.95
C TYR A 131 10.95 -6.45 -4.31
N GLY A 132 12.01 -5.62 -4.33
CA GLY A 132 13.36 -6.06 -4.62
C GLY A 132 13.90 -7.00 -3.55
N GLY A 133 13.65 -6.70 -2.26
CA GLY A 133 14.03 -7.57 -1.15
C GLY A 133 13.31 -8.91 -1.17
N SER A 134 12.01 -8.93 -1.50
CA SER A 134 11.26 -10.18 -1.67
C SER A 134 11.79 -11.00 -2.84
N TYR A 135 12.07 -10.36 -3.98
CA TYR A 135 12.65 -11.02 -5.14
C TYR A 135 14.06 -11.56 -4.85
N ALA A 136 14.94 -10.75 -4.27
CA ALA A 136 16.31 -11.14 -3.92
C ALA A 136 16.34 -12.37 -2.98
N ARG A 137 15.48 -12.40 -1.95
CA ARG A 137 15.35 -13.56 -1.06
C ARG A 137 14.89 -14.82 -1.78
N ARG A 138 13.96 -14.73 -2.74
CA ARG A 138 13.55 -15.87 -3.59
C ARG A 138 14.69 -16.38 -4.47
N GLN A 139 15.63 -15.50 -4.84
CA GLN A 139 16.85 -15.87 -5.56
C GLN A 139 17.98 -16.38 -4.63
N GLY A 140 17.71 -16.53 -3.34
CA GLY A 140 18.66 -17.06 -2.35
C GLY A 140 19.62 -16.02 -1.75
N LYS A 141 19.44 -14.73 -2.03
CA LYS A 141 20.25 -13.66 -1.45
C LYS A 141 19.85 -13.36 0.00
N GLN A 142 20.82 -13.05 0.84
CA GLN A 142 20.60 -12.60 2.20
C GLN A 142 20.61 -11.07 2.25
N VAL A 143 19.45 -10.46 2.06
CA VAL A 143 19.25 -9.01 2.08
C VAL A 143 18.55 -8.56 3.36
N ARG A 144 18.68 -7.26 3.70
CA ARG A 144 17.98 -6.64 4.84
C ARG A 144 16.47 -6.73 4.69
N GLY A 145 15.78 -6.86 5.81
CA GLY A 145 14.32 -6.90 5.82
C GLY A 145 13.67 -5.52 5.60
N SER A 146 12.40 -5.51 5.24
CA SER A 146 11.61 -4.28 5.06
C SER A 146 11.57 -3.42 6.33
N ASP A 147 11.58 -4.01 7.51
CA ASP A 147 11.59 -3.31 8.80
C ASP A 147 12.82 -2.41 8.97
N PHE A 148 13.99 -2.82 8.46
CA PHE A 148 15.19 -1.99 8.45
C PHE A 148 14.97 -0.69 7.67
N PHE A 149 14.40 -0.78 6.48
CA PHE A 149 14.16 0.39 5.61
C PHE A 149 13.03 1.28 6.15
N SER A 150 12.01 0.70 6.79
CA SER A 150 10.93 1.44 7.45
C SER A 150 11.44 2.28 8.62
N ASN A 151 12.38 1.74 9.40
CA ASN A 151 13.02 2.47 10.50
C ASN A 151 13.89 3.63 9.98
N LEU A 152 14.66 3.42 8.89
CA LEU A 152 15.44 4.48 8.24
C LEU A 152 14.55 5.64 7.78
N GLY A 153 13.37 5.36 7.21
CA GLY A 153 12.40 6.39 6.81
C GLY A 153 11.88 7.18 8.01
N SER A 154 11.59 6.51 9.13
CA SER A 154 11.15 7.15 10.38
C SER A 154 12.23 8.06 10.96
N ASP A 155 13.48 7.62 10.99
CA ASP A 155 14.61 8.40 11.50
C ASP A 155 14.88 9.64 10.63
N ARG A 156 14.84 9.49 9.31
CA ARG A 156 14.94 10.60 8.36
C ARG A 156 13.79 11.62 8.53
N LEU A 157 12.58 11.16 8.81
CA LEU A 157 11.43 12.04 9.05
C LEU A 157 11.60 12.85 10.33
N VAL A 158 12.11 12.23 11.40
CA VAL A 158 12.42 12.90 12.67
C VAL A 158 13.50 13.94 12.47
N GLU A 159 14.60 13.57 11.77
CA GLU A 159 15.70 14.50 11.44
C GLU A 159 15.20 15.71 10.64
N ARG A 160 14.36 15.50 9.64
CA ARG A 160 13.76 16.59 8.83
C ARG A 160 12.88 17.51 9.66
N LYS A 161 12.02 16.96 10.53
CA LYS A 161 11.17 17.77 11.42
C LYS A 161 12.01 18.61 12.38
N LEU A 162 13.07 18.04 12.93
CA LEU A 162 14.03 18.77 13.77
C LEU A 162 14.79 19.83 12.99
N ALA A 163 15.27 19.51 11.78
CA ALA A 163 15.96 20.44 10.90
C ALA A 163 15.07 21.62 10.48
N THR A 164 13.78 21.40 10.29
CA THR A 164 12.81 22.46 9.97
C THR A 164 12.52 23.33 11.20
N ALA A 165 12.46 22.73 12.40
CA ALA A 165 12.11 23.44 13.64
C ALA A 165 13.28 24.23 14.23
N MET A 166 14.53 23.75 14.12
CA MET A 166 15.69 24.32 14.79
C MET A 166 16.92 24.58 13.91
N GLY A 167 16.84 24.28 12.62
CA GLY A 167 17.95 24.37 11.67
C GLY A 167 18.77 23.07 11.60
N LYS A 168 19.38 22.80 10.40
CA LYS A 168 20.08 21.53 10.12
C LYS A 168 21.21 21.21 11.11
N GLU A 169 22.08 22.20 11.42
CA GLU A 169 23.23 21.98 12.30
C GLU A 169 22.79 21.63 13.74
N LYS A 170 21.80 22.34 14.29
CA LYS A 170 21.27 22.07 15.63
C LYS A 170 20.51 20.73 15.69
N ALA A 171 19.83 20.34 14.62
CA ALA A 171 19.15 19.06 14.55
C ALA A 171 20.15 17.90 14.56
N GLN A 172 21.26 17.99 13.80
CA GLN A 172 22.32 17.00 13.80
C GLN A 172 23.02 16.90 15.16
N GLU A 173 23.33 18.06 15.81
CA GLU A 173 23.89 18.09 17.14
C GLU A 173 22.95 17.49 18.20
N PHE A 174 21.66 17.77 18.12
CA PHE A 174 20.63 17.18 19.00
C PHE A 174 20.54 15.64 18.84
N LEU A 175 20.59 15.14 17.62
CA LEU A 175 20.56 13.70 17.33
C LEU A 175 21.87 13.00 17.76
N ALA A 176 23.01 13.61 17.51
CA ALA A 176 24.32 13.12 17.96
C ALA A 176 24.41 13.05 19.50
N ASN A 177 23.92 14.07 20.19
CA ASN A 177 23.88 14.10 21.65
C ASN A 177 22.89 13.08 22.24
N LYS A 178 21.80 12.77 21.53
CA LYS A 178 20.83 11.74 21.95
C LYS A 178 21.40 10.32 21.80
N SER A 179 22.28 10.08 20.81
CA SER A 179 22.98 8.80 20.64
C SER A 179 24.16 8.60 21.60
N ALA A 180 24.70 9.69 22.18
CA ALA A 180 25.86 9.68 23.08
C ALA A 180 25.48 9.72 24.58
N ALA A 181 24.22 9.93 24.94
CA ALA A 181 23.78 9.93 26.32
C ALA A 181 23.72 8.49 26.87
N PRO A 182 24.31 8.18 28.06
CA PRO A 182 24.12 6.88 28.68
C PRO A 182 22.63 6.70 28.96
N SER A 183 22.04 5.64 28.44
CA SER A 183 20.65 5.30 28.59
C SER A 183 20.26 5.27 30.07
N ALA A 184 19.49 6.27 30.51
CA ALA A 184 18.66 6.10 31.70
C ALA A 184 17.74 4.90 31.44
N PRO A 185 17.37 4.09 32.44
CA PRO A 185 16.55 2.93 32.24
C PRO A 185 15.17 3.37 31.72
N THR A 186 15.03 3.34 30.40
CA THR A 186 13.73 3.43 29.75
C THR A 186 12.92 2.23 30.18
N PRO A 187 11.64 2.36 30.54
CA PRO A 187 10.81 1.20 30.82
C PRO A 187 10.92 0.25 29.62
N SER A 188 11.24 -0.99 29.90
CA SER A 188 11.54 -2.06 28.93
C SER A 188 10.28 -2.48 28.15
N PHE A 189 9.78 -1.61 27.26
CA PHE A 189 8.72 -1.92 26.32
C PHE A 189 9.25 -2.23 24.89
N LEU A 190 10.57 -2.18 24.65
CA LEU A 190 11.17 -2.29 23.32
C LEU A 190 12.28 -3.35 23.22
N SER A 191 12.12 -4.48 23.92
CA SER A 191 13.04 -5.63 23.68
C SER A 191 12.33 -6.96 23.87
N SER A 192 11.49 -7.34 22.92
CA SER A 192 11.23 -8.75 22.66
C SER A 192 11.18 -8.95 21.14
N THR A 193 12.28 -9.42 20.57
CA THR A 193 12.43 -9.86 19.18
C THR A 193 11.77 -11.21 18.92
N GLY A 194 10.56 -11.42 19.43
CA GLY A 194 9.71 -12.55 19.12
C GLY A 194 8.33 -12.07 18.69
N PRO A 195 7.55 -12.85 17.93
CA PRO A 195 6.19 -12.47 17.59
C PRO A 195 5.40 -12.21 18.88
N LYS A 196 4.97 -10.96 19.05
CA LYS A 196 4.13 -10.57 20.19
C LYS A 196 2.79 -11.29 20.05
N ALA A 197 2.38 -12.02 21.07
CA ALA A 197 1.04 -12.58 21.09
C ALA A 197 0.02 -11.45 20.91
N PRO A 198 -1.03 -11.63 20.08
CA PRO A 198 -2.01 -10.58 19.84
C PRO A 198 -2.75 -10.22 21.12
N ALA A 199 -3.12 -8.96 21.26
CA ALA A 199 -4.00 -8.52 22.35
C ALA A 199 -5.35 -9.26 22.24
N VAL A 200 -5.92 -9.60 23.38
CA VAL A 200 -7.23 -10.27 23.43
C VAL A 200 -8.30 -9.18 23.49
N ILE A 201 -9.18 -9.16 22.49
CA ILE A 201 -10.37 -8.31 22.48
C ILE A 201 -11.60 -9.15 22.82
N GLU A 202 -12.30 -8.78 23.87
CA GLU A 202 -13.63 -9.33 24.19
C GLU A 202 -14.69 -8.50 23.49
N PRO A 203 -15.43 -9.06 22.50
CA PRO A 203 -16.44 -8.31 21.78
C PRO A 203 -17.63 -7.94 22.65
N LEU A 204 -18.15 -6.74 22.49
CA LEU A 204 -19.36 -6.25 23.18
C LEU A 204 -20.62 -7.03 22.73
N ARG A 205 -20.60 -7.58 21.52
CA ARG A 205 -21.70 -8.33 20.89
C ARG A 205 -21.16 -9.57 20.19
N LYS A 206 -21.99 -10.60 20.08
CA LYS A 206 -21.70 -11.73 19.18
C LYS A 206 -21.75 -11.26 17.72
N PRO A 207 -20.91 -11.79 16.83
CA PRO A 207 -20.99 -11.49 15.41
C PRO A 207 -22.40 -11.72 14.87
N GLY A 208 -22.91 -10.74 14.14
CA GLY A 208 -24.21 -10.77 13.49
C GLY A 208 -24.11 -11.16 12.01
N ARG A 209 -25.24 -11.02 11.30
CA ARG A 209 -25.21 -11.16 9.84
C ARG A 209 -24.36 -10.06 9.21
N ILE A 210 -23.69 -10.36 8.12
CA ILE A 210 -22.85 -9.39 7.42
C ILE A 210 -23.72 -8.59 6.44
N GLU A 211 -23.81 -7.28 6.66
CA GLU A 211 -24.54 -6.33 5.81
C GLU A 211 -23.61 -5.49 4.92
N VAL A 212 -22.33 -5.38 5.30
CA VAL A 212 -21.30 -4.62 4.59
C VAL A 212 -19.92 -5.25 4.78
N ILE A 213 -19.08 -5.12 3.78
CA ILE A 213 -17.66 -5.50 3.83
C ILE A 213 -16.83 -4.24 3.65
N ALA A 214 -15.87 -3.99 4.55
CA ALA A 214 -14.94 -2.86 4.47
C ALA A 214 -13.51 -3.38 4.33
N ILE A 215 -12.77 -2.89 3.33
CA ILE A 215 -11.39 -3.32 3.03
C ILE A 215 -10.45 -2.12 3.11
N GLY A 216 -9.35 -2.27 3.87
CA GLY A 216 -8.25 -1.32 3.92
C GLY A 216 -6.97 -1.95 3.36
N ILE A 217 -6.32 -1.28 2.41
CA ILE A 217 -5.16 -1.81 1.69
C ILE A 217 -4.27 -0.69 1.14
N SER A 218 -2.96 -0.93 0.95
CA SER A 218 -2.00 0.06 0.49
C SER A 218 -0.96 -0.53 -0.47
N THR A 219 0.31 -0.58 -0.11
CA THR A 219 1.43 -1.09 -0.92
C THR A 219 1.18 -2.54 -1.33
N GLY A 220 1.30 -2.83 -2.62
CA GLY A 220 0.93 -4.14 -3.19
C GLY A 220 -0.57 -4.32 -3.40
N GLY A 221 -1.36 -3.35 -2.94
CA GLY A 221 -2.83 -3.38 -2.98
C GLY A 221 -3.42 -3.51 -4.38
N PRO A 222 -2.97 -2.73 -5.37
CA PRO A 222 -3.57 -2.80 -6.69
C PRO A 222 -3.58 -4.20 -7.30
N ASN A 223 -2.48 -4.93 -7.20
CA ASN A 223 -2.40 -6.31 -7.69
C ASN A 223 -3.19 -7.27 -6.79
N ALA A 224 -3.08 -7.13 -5.46
CA ALA A 224 -3.83 -7.96 -4.52
C ALA A 224 -5.35 -7.83 -4.69
N LEU A 225 -5.87 -6.61 -4.90
CA LEU A 225 -7.31 -6.40 -5.18
C LEU A 225 -7.73 -7.00 -6.52
N ARG A 226 -6.87 -6.98 -7.54
CA ARG A 226 -7.15 -7.64 -8.82
C ARG A 226 -7.31 -9.14 -8.64
N ASP A 227 -6.42 -9.77 -7.86
CA ASP A 227 -6.48 -11.21 -7.58
C ASP A 227 -7.75 -11.56 -6.78
N VAL A 228 -8.05 -10.79 -5.72
CA VAL A 228 -9.25 -11.01 -4.89
C VAL A 228 -10.54 -10.80 -5.68
N PHE A 229 -10.68 -9.67 -6.40
CA PHE A 229 -11.94 -9.35 -7.08
C PHE A 229 -12.19 -10.16 -8.34
N LYS A 230 -11.15 -10.71 -8.95
CA LYS A 230 -11.29 -11.70 -10.03
C LYS A 230 -11.95 -13.00 -9.54
N MET A 231 -11.75 -13.36 -8.27
CA MET A 231 -12.20 -14.62 -7.66
C MET A 231 -13.38 -14.45 -6.71
N ILE A 232 -13.84 -13.21 -6.46
CA ILE A 232 -14.96 -12.96 -5.56
C ILE A 232 -16.25 -13.63 -6.06
N ASP A 233 -17.07 -14.13 -5.14
CA ASP A 233 -18.35 -14.80 -5.48
C ASP A 233 -19.24 -13.84 -6.28
N PRO A 234 -19.66 -14.21 -7.52
CA PRO A 234 -20.55 -13.40 -8.34
C PRO A 234 -21.95 -13.18 -7.72
N HIS A 235 -22.31 -13.98 -6.73
CA HIS A 235 -23.58 -13.88 -6.02
C HIS A 235 -23.48 -13.15 -4.67
N LEU A 236 -22.33 -12.54 -4.38
CA LEU A 236 -22.12 -11.75 -3.17
C LEU A 236 -23.11 -10.57 -3.14
N LYS A 237 -23.97 -10.55 -2.12
CA LYS A 237 -25.01 -9.51 -1.98
C LYS A 237 -24.52 -8.32 -1.16
N GLN A 238 -23.55 -8.51 -0.29
CA GLN A 238 -23.02 -7.46 0.57
C GLN A 238 -22.24 -6.43 -0.26
N PRO A 239 -22.55 -5.14 -0.10
CA PRO A 239 -21.71 -4.10 -0.69
C PRO A 239 -20.30 -4.13 -0.09
N VAL A 240 -19.31 -3.82 -0.92
CA VAL A 240 -17.89 -3.78 -0.52
C VAL A 240 -17.37 -2.35 -0.62
N LEU A 241 -16.86 -1.82 0.48
CA LEU A 241 -16.27 -0.47 0.57
C LEU A 241 -14.75 -0.61 0.69
N VAL A 242 -14.00 0.04 -0.19
CA VAL A 242 -12.55 -0.17 -0.29
C VAL A 242 -11.80 1.13 -0.16
N VAL A 243 -10.85 1.18 0.77
CA VAL A 243 -9.81 2.20 0.81
C VAL A 243 -8.51 1.58 0.31
N GLN A 244 -8.12 1.96 -0.90
CA GLN A 244 -6.79 1.78 -1.45
C GLN A 244 -6.05 3.12 -1.38
N HIS A 245 -4.90 3.19 -0.72
CA HIS A 245 -4.08 4.40 -0.74
C HIS A 245 -3.57 4.65 -2.16
N MET A 246 -4.19 5.61 -2.83
CA MET A 246 -3.90 5.94 -4.22
C MET A 246 -4.17 7.43 -4.47
N PRO A 247 -3.36 8.13 -5.29
CA PRO A 247 -3.56 9.54 -5.60
C PRO A 247 -4.89 9.80 -6.35
N ALA A 248 -5.36 11.03 -6.28
CA ALA A 248 -6.50 11.48 -7.09
C ALA A 248 -6.25 11.26 -8.59
N GLY A 249 -7.31 10.93 -9.33
CA GLY A 249 -7.25 10.62 -10.75
C GLY A 249 -6.89 9.17 -11.07
N PHE A 250 -6.18 8.47 -10.19
CA PHE A 250 -5.85 7.04 -10.39
C PHE A 250 -6.96 6.11 -9.91
N THR A 251 -7.69 6.49 -8.88
CA THR A 251 -8.75 5.66 -8.26
C THR A 251 -9.89 5.35 -9.20
N LYS A 252 -10.29 6.31 -10.06
CA LYS A 252 -11.32 6.11 -11.08
C LYS A 252 -10.88 5.11 -12.15
N GLU A 253 -9.67 5.27 -12.69
CA GLU A 253 -9.12 4.36 -13.70
C GLU A 253 -8.88 2.97 -13.10
N PHE A 254 -8.48 2.90 -11.83
CA PHE A 254 -8.33 1.65 -11.11
C PHE A 254 -9.67 0.94 -10.93
N ALA A 255 -10.72 1.65 -10.49
CA ALA A 255 -12.07 1.10 -10.41
C ALA A 255 -12.57 0.58 -11.77
N ASN A 256 -12.38 1.34 -12.85
CA ASN A 256 -12.70 0.94 -14.22
C ASN A 256 -11.95 -0.34 -14.63
N SER A 257 -10.67 -0.45 -14.27
CA SER A 257 -9.85 -1.63 -14.54
C SER A 257 -10.33 -2.86 -13.78
N LEU A 258 -10.67 -2.71 -12.51
CA LEU A 258 -11.23 -3.79 -11.69
C LEU A 258 -12.60 -4.23 -12.20
N ASN A 259 -13.45 -3.31 -12.64
CA ASN A 259 -14.77 -3.60 -13.17
C ASN A 259 -14.74 -4.51 -14.42
N LYS A 260 -13.64 -4.48 -15.19
CA LYS A 260 -13.46 -5.36 -16.36
C LYS A 260 -13.24 -6.83 -16.01
N ILE A 261 -12.77 -7.11 -14.81
CA ILE A 261 -12.34 -8.46 -14.39
C ILE A 261 -13.18 -9.03 -13.24
N CYS A 262 -13.93 -8.19 -12.54
CA CYS A 262 -14.80 -8.56 -11.43
C CYS A 262 -16.20 -8.92 -11.94
N ALA A 263 -16.82 -9.93 -11.34
CA ALA A 263 -18.21 -10.29 -11.65
C ALA A 263 -19.25 -9.32 -11.03
N LEU A 264 -18.83 -8.56 -10.01
CA LEU A 264 -19.65 -7.51 -9.40
C LEU A 264 -19.35 -6.16 -10.06
N ASN A 265 -20.28 -5.20 -9.87
CA ASN A 265 -20.07 -3.84 -10.37
C ASN A 265 -19.05 -3.09 -9.50
N VAL A 266 -17.92 -2.66 -10.09
CA VAL A 266 -16.90 -1.90 -9.41
C VAL A 266 -16.89 -0.46 -9.90
N LYS A 267 -17.01 0.50 -8.99
CA LYS A 267 -17.00 1.94 -9.31
C LYS A 267 -16.22 2.75 -8.28
N GLU A 268 -15.77 3.93 -8.67
CA GLU A 268 -15.32 4.93 -7.71
C GLU A 268 -16.52 5.47 -6.95
N ALA A 269 -16.39 5.65 -5.62
CA ALA A 269 -17.46 6.14 -4.76
C ALA A 269 -17.79 7.62 -5.03
N GLU A 270 -19.07 7.96 -4.95
CA GLU A 270 -19.57 9.32 -5.09
C GLU A 270 -20.15 9.83 -3.76
N ASP A 271 -20.16 11.16 -3.57
CA ASP A 271 -20.78 11.73 -2.36
C ASP A 271 -22.28 11.55 -2.36
N ASN A 272 -22.83 11.26 -1.19
CA ASN A 272 -24.26 11.13 -0.98
C ASN A 272 -24.94 10.04 -1.84
N GLU A 273 -24.20 8.95 -2.16
CA GLU A 273 -24.80 7.82 -2.87
C GLU A 273 -25.27 6.70 -1.91
N PRO A 274 -26.36 6.00 -2.25
CA PRO A 274 -26.84 4.87 -1.46
C PRO A 274 -25.86 3.69 -1.55
N ILE A 275 -25.65 3.00 -0.43
CA ILE A 275 -24.86 1.77 -0.39
C ILE A 275 -25.75 0.61 -0.84
N GLU A 276 -25.51 0.09 -2.05
CA GLU A 276 -26.36 -0.90 -2.69
C GLU A 276 -25.66 -2.26 -2.82
N SER A 277 -26.46 -3.33 -2.71
CA SER A 277 -26.03 -4.71 -2.90
C SER A 277 -25.35 -4.94 -4.25
N GLY A 278 -24.34 -5.81 -4.30
CA GLY A 278 -23.65 -6.20 -5.54
C GLY A 278 -22.67 -5.16 -6.09
N ASN A 279 -22.42 -4.09 -5.35
CA ASN A 279 -21.46 -3.06 -5.74
C ASN A 279 -20.20 -3.09 -4.87
N ILE A 280 -19.07 -2.76 -5.49
CA ILE A 280 -17.79 -2.50 -4.88
C ILE A 280 -17.44 -1.03 -5.10
N TYR A 281 -17.27 -0.28 -4.03
CA TYR A 281 -17.01 1.15 -4.03
C TYR A 281 -15.55 1.42 -3.66
N ILE A 282 -14.80 2.01 -4.59
CA ILE A 282 -13.41 2.41 -4.38
C ILE A 282 -13.37 3.85 -3.90
N ALA A 283 -12.73 4.12 -2.78
CA ALA A 283 -12.56 5.47 -2.24
C ALA A 283 -11.81 6.37 -3.24
N PRO A 284 -12.33 7.56 -3.61
CA PRO A 284 -11.63 8.48 -4.48
C PRO A 284 -10.39 9.05 -3.80
N GLY A 285 -9.31 9.18 -4.57
CA GLY A 285 -8.08 9.83 -4.08
C GLY A 285 -8.33 11.27 -3.65
N ASN A 286 -7.67 11.70 -2.58
CA ASN A 286 -7.83 13.00 -1.96
C ASN A 286 -9.18 13.24 -1.25
N TYR A 287 -9.98 12.19 -1.03
CA TYR A 287 -11.17 12.22 -0.19
C TYR A 287 -11.18 11.03 0.77
N HIS A 288 -11.63 11.24 2.00
CA HIS A 288 -12.06 10.16 2.86
C HIS A 288 -13.44 9.68 2.45
N ILE A 289 -13.68 8.37 2.51
CA ILE A 289 -15.04 7.83 2.45
C ILE A 289 -15.47 7.36 3.83
N TYR A 290 -16.73 7.58 4.16
CA TYR A 290 -17.33 7.10 5.39
C TYR A 290 -18.82 6.79 5.17
N VAL A 291 -19.38 6.01 6.09
CA VAL A 291 -20.80 5.69 6.08
C VAL A 291 -21.56 6.64 6.99
N GLU A 292 -22.67 7.15 6.50
CA GLU A 292 -23.63 7.93 7.28
C GLU A 292 -25.01 7.31 7.21
N GLN A 293 -25.77 7.37 8.31
CA GLN A 293 -27.14 6.95 8.31
C GLN A 293 -28.06 8.17 8.22
N SER A 294 -28.91 8.22 7.18
CA SER A 294 -29.88 9.28 7.01
C SER A 294 -30.99 9.23 8.08
N ASN A 295 -31.73 10.32 8.24
CA ASN A 295 -32.87 10.39 9.16
C ASN A 295 -33.94 9.33 8.89
N PHE A 296 -33.98 8.77 7.69
CA PHE A 296 -34.90 7.69 7.31
C PHE A 296 -34.30 6.28 7.45
N GLY A 297 -33.14 6.18 8.12
CA GLY A 297 -32.47 4.89 8.36
C GLY A 297 -31.67 4.35 7.16
N LYS A 298 -31.66 5.04 6.01
CA LYS A 298 -30.90 4.61 4.82
C LYS A 298 -29.41 4.87 5.02
N LYS A 299 -28.56 3.90 4.71
CA LYS A 299 -27.11 4.00 4.81
C LYS A 299 -26.55 4.56 3.47
N MET A 300 -25.74 5.59 3.58
CA MET A 300 -25.22 6.37 2.45
C MET A 300 -23.71 6.46 2.54
N LEU A 301 -23.03 6.49 1.39
CA LEU A 301 -21.63 6.88 1.31
C LEU A 301 -21.51 8.40 1.31
N ARG A 302 -20.53 8.89 2.04
CA ARG A 302 -20.16 10.30 2.10
C ARG A 302 -18.68 10.47 1.83
N LEU A 303 -18.35 11.59 1.22
CA LEU A 303 -16.98 12.01 0.96
C LEU A 303 -16.60 13.20 1.85
N SER A 304 -15.35 13.23 2.34
CA SER A 304 -14.82 14.34 3.14
C SER A 304 -13.39 14.70 2.74
N GLN A 305 -13.09 15.98 2.76
CA GLN A 305 -11.73 16.51 2.64
C GLN A 305 -11.11 16.92 3.99
N GLU A 306 -11.59 16.36 5.08
CA GLU A 306 -10.94 16.51 6.37
C GLU A 306 -9.44 16.21 6.32
N PRO A 307 -8.63 16.70 7.28
CA PRO A 307 -7.20 16.44 7.31
C PRO A 307 -6.84 14.97 7.17
N GLN A 308 -5.70 14.69 6.54
CA GLN A 308 -5.16 13.33 6.42
C GLN A 308 -5.11 12.64 7.78
N ARG A 309 -5.55 11.39 7.84
CA ARG A 309 -5.42 10.52 9.01
C ARG A 309 -4.32 9.50 8.75
N ASN A 310 -3.38 9.34 9.66
CA ASN A 310 -2.16 8.55 9.48
C ASN A 310 -1.32 8.95 8.24
N GLY A 311 -1.43 10.20 7.78
CA GLY A 311 -0.74 10.68 6.58
C GLY A 311 -1.45 10.34 5.27
N HIS A 312 -2.65 9.77 5.30
CA HIS A 312 -3.39 9.31 4.13
C HIS A 312 -4.77 9.97 3.97
N ARG A 313 -5.18 10.19 2.74
CA ARG A 313 -6.52 10.55 2.31
C ARG A 313 -6.77 10.02 0.89
N PRO A 314 -7.54 8.91 0.74
CA PRO A 314 -8.39 8.24 1.73
C PRO A 314 -7.59 7.55 2.85
N SER A 315 -8.25 7.34 4.02
CA SER A 315 -7.72 6.56 5.14
C SER A 315 -8.67 5.42 5.48
N ALA A 316 -8.10 4.24 5.72
CA ALA A 316 -8.85 3.06 6.15
C ALA A 316 -9.43 3.23 7.58
N ASP A 317 -8.73 3.97 8.47
CA ASP A 317 -9.27 4.29 9.78
C ASP A 317 -10.59 5.07 9.70
N VAL A 318 -10.72 6.05 8.78
CA VAL A 318 -11.97 6.81 8.64
C VAL A 318 -13.13 5.93 8.18
N LEU A 319 -12.87 5.04 7.22
CA LEU A 319 -13.87 4.08 6.76
C LEU A 319 -14.28 3.11 7.89
N PHE A 320 -13.32 2.47 8.54
CA PHE A 320 -13.57 1.45 9.55
C PHE A 320 -14.27 2.03 10.79
N GLU A 321 -13.88 3.24 11.24
CA GLU A 321 -14.55 3.96 12.32
C GLU A 321 -16.05 4.15 12.04
N SER A 322 -16.38 4.63 10.84
CA SER A 322 -17.78 4.85 10.44
C SER A 322 -18.56 3.54 10.34
N VAL A 323 -17.94 2.49 9.81
CA VAL A 323 -18.53 1.15 9.71
C VAL A 323 -18.75 0.54 11.10
N ALA A 324 -17.76 0.64 12.00
CA ALA A 324 -17.90 0.18 13.38
C ALA A 324 -19.06 0.87 14.12
N LYS A 325 -19.23 2.17 13.89
CA LYS A 325 -20.30 2.97 14.49
C LYS A 325 -21.70 2.63 13.95
N ILE A 326 -21.84 2.49 12.64
CA ILE A 326 -23.15 2.37 11.96
C ILE A 326 -23.60 0.92 11.84
N TYR A 327 -22.69 -0.01 11.52
CA TYR A 327 -23.05 -1.42 11.32
C TYR A 327 -22.75 -2.30 12.54
N GLN A 328 -21.88 -1.84 13.45
CA GLN A 328 -21.53 -2.54 14.68
C GLN A 328 -21.08 -3.99 14.41
N ASN A 329 -21.82 -4.99 14.91
CA ASN A 329 -21.57 -6.42 14.69
C ASN A 329 -22.08 -6.97 13.35
N HIS A 330 -22.65 -6.11 12.50
CA HIS A 330 -23.18 -6.47 11.18
C HIS A 330 -22.23 -6.14 10.03
N ALA A 331 -20.92 -6.22 10.29
CA ALA A 331 -19.90 -5.90 9.30
C ALA A 331 -18.80 -6.97 9.22
N LEU A 332 -18.12 -7.01 8.08
CA LEU A 332 -16.85 -7.71 7.89
C LEU A 332 -15.77 -6.66 7.59
N GLY A 333 -14.78 -6.55 8.47
CA GLY A 333 -13.57 -5.74 8.26
C GLY A 333 -12.44 -6.60 7.69
N VAL A 334 -11.75 -6.10 6.68
CA VAL A 334 -10.61 -6.80 6.05
C VAL A 334 -9.44 -5.82 5.94
N ILE A 335 -8.28 -6.19 6.48
CA ILE A 335 -7.05 -5.42 6.33
C ILE A 335 -6.03 -6.24 5.56
N MET A 336 -5.46 -5.64 4.54
CA MET A 336 -4.55 -6.31 3.63
C MET A 336 -3.19 -5.60 3.55
N THR A 337 -2.30 -6.12 2.71
CA THR A 337 -0.95 -5.61 2.53
C THR A 337 -0.87 -4.09 2.49
N GLY A 338 0.09 -3.53 3.19
CA GLY A 338 0.31 -2.09 3.25
C GLY A 338 1.29 -1.71 4.35
N MET A 339 2.00 -0.60 4.12
CA MET A 339 2.91 -0.05 5.11
C MET A 339 2.17 0.75 6.19
N GLY A 340 2.78 0.85 7.38
CA GLY A 340 2.27 1.65 8.47
C GLY A 340 1.18 0.94 9.27
N LYS A 341 0.21 1.71 9.74
CA LYS A 341 -0.80 1.25 10.71
C LYS A 341 -2.23 1.71 10.41
N ASP A 342 -2.45 2.38 9.29
CA ASP A 342 -3.78 2.89 8.93
C ASP A 342 -4.79 1.74 8.86
N GLY A 343 -5.96 1.93 9.43
CA GLY A 343 -7.01 0.91 9.57
C GLY A 343 -6.82 -0.07 10.73
N ALA A 344 -5.63 -0.14 11.36
CA ALA A 344 -5.36 -1.14 12.38
C ALA A 344 -6.13 -0.89 13.69
N VAL A 345 -6.18 0.35 14.13
CA VAL A 345 -6.88 0.75 15.36
C VAL A 345 -8.39 0.57 15.21
N GLU A 346 -8.93 1.02 14.09
CA GLU A 346 -10.36 0.98 13.87
C GLU A 346 -10.86 -0.42 13.46
N LEU A 347 -9.99 -1.27 12.88
CA LEU A 347 -10.32 -2.70 12.73
C LEU A 347 -10.46 -3.39 14.12
N ALA A 348 -9.60 -3.01 15.07
CA ALA A 348 -9.71 -3.48 16.45
C ALA A 348 -11.02 -2.98 17.10
N GLU A 349 -11.45 -1.75 16.83
CA GLU A 349 -12.74 -1.26 17.27
C GLU A 349 -13.91 -1.98 16.58
N MET A 350 -13.85 -2.25 15.27
CA MET A 350 -14.85 -3.09 14.58
C MET A 350 -14.99 -4.45 15.28
N ARG A 351 -13.87 -5.12 15.58
CA ARG A 351 -13.88 -6.38 16.32
C ARG A 351 -14.50 -6.24 17.70
N LYS A 352 -14.19 -5.19 18.43
CA LYS A 352 -14.76 -4.90 19.75
C LYS A 352 -16.28 -4.67 19.68
N GLN A 353 -16.78 -4.06 18.61
CA GLN A 353 -18.23 -3.95 18.36
C GLN A 353 -18.87 -5.30 18.00
N GLY A 354 -18.10 -6.35 17.72
CA GLY A 354 -18.56 -7.69 17.38
C GLY A 354 -18.58 -8.00 15.88
N ALA A 355 -17.98 -7.15 15.04
CA ALA A 355 -17.82 -7.43 13.61
C ALA A 355 -16.89 -8.63 13.37
N TRP A 356 -17.06 -9.29 12.24
CA TRP A 356 -16.09 -10.23 11.68
C TRP A 356 -14.87 -9.46 11.20
N THR A 357 -13.66 -10.00 11.41
CA THR A 357 -12.43 -9.32 10.96
C THR A 357 -11.41 -10.31 10.42
N LEU A 358 -10.86 -9.98 9.24
CA LEU A 358 -9.80 -10.72 8.56
C LEU A 358 -8.57 -9.85 8.38
N GLY A 359 -7.39 -10.47 8.38
CA GLY A 359 -6.15 -9.84 8.01
C GLY A 359 -5.38 -10.71 7.02
N GLN A 360 -4.71 -10.09 6.03
CA GLN A 360 -3.81 -10.85 5.19
C GLN A 360 -2.63 -11.35 6.02
N ASP A 361 -2.18 -12.59 5.77
CA ASP A 361 -1.05 -13.18 6.46
C ASP A 361 0.30 -12.59 6.03
N GLU A 362 1.33 -12.81 6.84
CA GLU A 362 2.68 -12.32 6.58
C GLU A 362 3.30 -12.96 5.33
N ALA A 363 3.00 -14.23 5.09
CA ALA A 363 3.62 -15.01 4.02
C ALA A 363 3.26 -14.49 2.62
N THR A 364 2.07 -13.96 2.45
CA THR A 364 1.56 -13.46 1.16
C THR A 364 1.49 -11.94 1.05
N ALA A 365 1.64 -11.21 2.17
CA ALA A 365 1.68 -9.75 2.13
C ALA A 365 2.99 -9.25 1.52
N ILE A 366 2.91 -8.32 0.57
CA ILE A 366 4.09 -7.62 0.02
C ILE A 366 4.75 -6.78 1.12
N VAL A 367 3.91 -6.07 1.89
CA VAL A 367 4.32 -5.33 3.10
C VAL A 367 3.39 -5.73 4.24
N TYR A 368 3.93 -6.47 5.20
CA TYR A 368 3.19 -6.89 6.39
C TYR A 368 3.29 -5.81 7.49
N GLY A 369 2.76 -4.62 7.19
CA GLY A 369 2.71 -3.47 8.11
C GLY A 369 1.32 -3.28 8.70
N MET A 370 0.36 -2.79 7.90
CA MET A 370 -1.04 -2.60 8.32
C MET A 370 -1.64 -3.89 8.92
N PRO A 371 -1.52 -5.08 8.29
CA PRO A 371 -2.05 -6.32 8.86
C PRO A 371 -1.35 -6.73 10.15
N LYS A 372 -0.03 -6.53 10.26
CA LYS A 372 0.77 -6.82 11.46
C LYS A 372 0.26 -6.05 12.66
N VAL A 373 0.17 -4.71 12.51
CA VAL A 373 -0.28 -3.84 13.60
C VAL A 373 -1.71 -4.18 14.00
N ALA A 374 -2.60 -4.43 13.05
CA ALA A 374 -3.98 -4.86 13.33
C ALA A 374 -4.02 -6.20 14.08
N TYR A 375 -3.17 -7.15 13.71
CA TYR A 375 -3.05 -8.43 14.41
C TYR A 375 -2.53 -8.26 15.83
N GLU A 376 -1.46 -7.49 16.04
CA GLU A 376 -0.88 -7.21 17.35
C GLU A 376 -1.86 -6.51 18.30
N LEU A 377 -2.73 -5.64 17.76
CA LEU A 377 -3.82 -4.99 18.50
C LEU A 377 -5.02 -5.92 18.78
N GLY A 378 -4.98 -7.17 18.31
CA GLY A 378 -6.08 -8.12 18.45
C GLY A 378 -7.26 -7.86 17.52
N GLY A 379 -7.13 -6.95 16.56
CA GLY A 379 -8.16 -6.58 15.60
C GLY A 379 -8.45 -7.67 14.56
N VAL A 380 -7.51 -8.60 14.32
CA VAL A 380 -7.65 -9.68 13.33
C VAL A 380 -8.10 -10.96 14.00
N GLN A 381 -9.29 -11.47 13.65
CA GLN A 381 -9.78 -12.77 14.12
C GLN A 381 -9.11 -13.94 13.40
N LYS A 382 -8.89 -13.78 12.09
CA LYS A 382 -8.31 -14.82 11.25
C LYS A 382 -7.35 -14.20 10.26
N GLN A 383 -6.12 -14.72 10.23
CA GLN A 383 -5.17 -14.43 9.17
C GLN A 383 -5.46 -15.33 7.97
N VAL A 384 -5.43 -14.75 6.77
CA VAL A 384 -5.80 -15.41 5.52
C VAL A 384 -4.76 -15.12 4.45
N PRO A 385 -4.22 -16.15 3.78
CA PRO A 385 -3.32 -15.92 2.63
C PRO A 385 -4.08 -15.29 1.46
N LEU A 386 -3.37 -14.52 0.63
CA LEU A 386 -3.97 -13.73 -0.46
C LEU A 386 -4.81 -14.60 -1.40
N ASP A 387 -4.32 -15.78 -1.79
CA ASP A 387 -5.00 -16.71 -2.70
C ASP A 387 -6.28 -17.34 -2.12
N LYS A 388 -6.54 -17.18 -0.82
CA LYS A 388 -7.74 -17.63 -0.12
C LYS A 388 -8.65 -16.48 0.33
N MET A 389 -8.20 -15.24 0.17
CA MET A 389 -8.93 -14.08 0.71
C MET A 389 -10.31 -13.93 0.08
N ALA A 390 -10.43 -14.08 -1.23
CA ALA A 390 -11.73 -14.03 -1.93
C ALA A 390 -12.71 -15.11 -1.45
N ASP A 391 -12.22 -16.35 -1.33
CA ASP A 391 -13.00 -17.49 -0.85
C ASP A 391 -13.48 -17.28 0.59
N GLU A 392 -12.59 -16.78 1.47
CA GLU A 392 -12.96 -16.56 2.87
C GLU A 392 -13.95 -15.42 3.06
N ILE A 393 -13.77 -14.30 2.35
CA ILE A 393 -14.73 -13.19 2.33
C ILE A 393 -16.09 -13.70 1.86
N SER A 394 -16.14 -14.40 0.73
CA SER A 394 -17.36 -14.91 0.12
C SER A 394 -18.07 -15.94 1.00
N LYS A 395 -17.29 -16.82 1.64
CA LYS A 395 -17.79 -17.83 2.58
C LYS A 395 -18.44 -17.19 3.79
N LEU A 396 -17.72 -16.27 4.48
CA LEU A 396 -18.25 -15.60 5.67
C LEU A 396 -19.52 -14.81 5.34
N ALA A 397 -19.52 -14.08 4.22
CA ALA A 397 -20.66 -13.30 3.78
C ALA A 397 -21.90 -14.17 3.48
N ARG A 398 -21.70 -15.37 2.92
CA ARG A 398 -22.79 -16.31 2.62
C ARG A 398 -23.31 -17.03 3.87
N GLU A 399 -22.41 -17.47 4.75
CA GLU A 399 -22.77 -18.19 5.98
C GLU A 399 -23.46 -17.30 7.02
N ASN A 400 -23.26 -15.97 6.92
CA ASN A 400 -23.79 -14.95 7.83
C ASN A 400 -24.63 -13.89 7.07
N ALA A 401 -25.40 -14.28 6.06
CA ALA A 401 -26.26 -13.40 5.27
C ALA A 401 -27.60 -13.07 5.95
#